data_989fcc756df88ddcb15de403c3b4e49c
#
_entry.id   989fcc756df88ddcb15de403c3b4e49c
#
_cell.length_a   1.000
_cell.length_b   1.000
_cell.length_c   1.000
_cell.angle_alpha   90.00
_cell.angle_beta   90.00
_cell.angle_gamma   90.00
#
_symmetry.space_group_name_H-M   'P 1'
#
loop_
_entity.id
_entity.type
_entity.pdbx_description
1 polymer ?
#
loop_
_entity_poly.entity_id
_entity_poly.type
_entity_poly.pdbx_seq_one_letter_code
_entity_poly.pdbx_strand_id
1 'polypeptide(L)'
;MRRLGFIAVAAVGALLLAPSASAVHPKTVDFIAGFEGYYAEPYNDPAGHCTIGYGHLIHYGGCTRKDFRKWGSLSEAEARQLLRQDLRSYEGAVREKIGSTRVTRPMMTALTSFTFNLGPGMLDRYRSPYLKRTTNVAGKLRNLNYLGAARDMRIYDGVVSGGKRVVLAGLTRRRNEEFKLMKQGIRRLKKCGTSCTVGPGSAVPATPAPDNTGGVPVQ
;
A
#
# COMPACT_ATOMS: atom_id res chain seq x y z
N MET A 1 32.56 -66.42 -4.49
CA MET A 1 31.44 -65.63 -4.96
C MET A 1 31.07 -64.60 -3.87
N ARG A 2 31.53 -63.36 -3.98
CA ARG A 2 31.25 -62.28 -3.02
C ARG A 2 30.13 -61.42 -3.57
N ARG A 3 29.00 -61.37 -2.87
CA ARG A 3 27.87 -60.50 -3.22
C ARG A 3 28.14 -59.09 -2.66
N LEU A 4 28.28 -58.09 -3.53
CA LEU A 4 28.30 -56.68 -3.17
C LEU A 4 26.85 -56.26 -2.97
N GLY A 5 26.53 -55.83 -1.76
CA GLY A 5 25.26 -55.16 -1.44
C GLY A 5 25.36 -53.69 -1.78
N PHE A 6 24.47 -53.19 -2.64
CA PHE A 6 24.29 -51.77 -2.90
C PHE A 6 23.43 -51.16 -1.80
N ILE A 7 24.03 -50.21 -1.05
CA ILE A 7 23.30 -49.37 -0.11
C ILE A 7 22.76 -48.17 -0.90
N ALA A 8 21.47 -48.10 -1.08
CA ALA A 8 20.79 -46.93 -1.65
C ALA A 8 20.67 -45.87 -0.56
N VAL A 9 21.43 -44.78 -0.69
CA VAL A 9 21.28 -43.57 0.16
C VAL A 9 20.12 -42.76 -0.41
N ALA A 10 18.98 -42.77 0.29
CA ALA A 10 17.86 -41.91 -0.03
C ALA A 10 18.19 -40.49 0.46
N ALA A 11 18.48 -39.59 -0.47
CA ALA A 11 18.61 -38.16 -0.18
C ALA A 11 17.21 -37.56 0.13
N VAL A 12 16.90 -37.33 1.40
CA VAL A 12 15.73 -36.57 1.80
C VAL A 12 16.00 -35.10 1.49
N GLY A 13 15.50 -34.65 0.33
CA GLY A 13 15.52 -33.24 -0.04
C GLY A 13 14.64 -32.44 0.91
N ALA A 14 15.24 -31.69 1.83
CA ALA A 14 14.54 -30.69 2.62
C ALA A 14 14.00 -29.62 1.68
N LEU A 15 12.70 -29.64 1.41
CA LEU A 15 11.98 -28.58 0.69
C LEU A 15 11.99 -27.34 1.60
N LEU A 16 12.94 -26.45 1.37
CA LEU A 16 12.96 -25.14 2.03
C LEU A 16 11.71 -24.37 1.58
N LEU A 17 10.66 -24.42 2.39
CA LEU A 17 9.50 -23.55 2.24
C LEU A 17 9.99 -22.11 2.39
N ALA A 18 10.19 -21.42 1.28
CA ALA A 18 10.43 -19.99 1.28
C ALA A 18 9.27 -19.33 2.04
N PRO A 19 9.55 -18.37 2.97
CA PRO A 19 8.50 -17.70 3.71
C PRO A 19 7.56 -17.05 2.72
N SER A 20 6.30 -17.48 2.69
CA SER A 20 5.26 -16.88 1.87
C SER A 20 5.23 -15.39 2.17
N ALA A 21 5.52 -14.57 1.15
CA ALA A 21 5.35 -13.13 1.25
C ALA A 21 3.93 -12.86 1.80
N SER A 22 3.85 -12.26 2.99
CA SER A 22 2.58 -12.07 3.68
C SER A 22 1.62 -11.30 2.76
N ALA A 23 0.57 -11.97 2.32
CA ALA A 23 -0.41 -11.36 1.41
C ALA A 23 -1.08 -10.16 2.11
N VAL A 24 -1.27 -9.06 1.37
CA VAL A 24 -2.03 -7.91 1.87
C VAL A 24 -3.40 -8.36 2.38
N HIS A 25 -3.76 -7.90 3.56
CA HIS A 25 -4.97 -8.35 4.23
C HIS A 25 -6.24 -7.91 3.47
N PRO A 26 -7.27 -8.77 3.31
CA PRO A 26 -8.50 -8.44 2.56
C PRO A 26 -9.14 -7.11 2.98
N LYS A 27 -9.25 -6.85 4.28
CA LYS A 27 -9.79 -5.56 4.79
C LYS A 27 -8.99 -4.33 4.38
N THR A 28 -7.70 -4.48 4.06
CA THR A 28 -6.89 -3.38 3.51
C THR A 28 -7.30 -3.11 2.07
N VAL A 29 -7.52 -4.16 1.29
CA VAL A 29 -8.01 -4.07 -0.09
C VAL A 29 -9.39 -3.42 -0.11
N ASP A 30 -10.32 -3.91 0.72
CA ASP A 30 -11.69 -3.37 0.80
C ASP A 30 -11.72 -1.89 1.21
N PHE A 31 -10.88 -1.52 2.18
CA PHE A 31 -10.76 -0.15 2.64
C PHE A 31 -10.29 0.79 1.51
N ILE A 32 -9.25 0.40 0.78
CA ILE A 32 -8.69 1.22 -0.29
C ILE A 32 -9.64 1.26 -1.49
N ALA A 33 -10.19 0.11 -1.92
CA ALA A 33 -11.17 0.05 -3.00
C ALA A 33 -12.40 0.96 -2.77
N GLY A 34 -12.77 1.22 -1.51
CA GLY A 34 -13.86 2.13 -1.15
C GLY A 34 -13.57 3.62 -1.42
N PHE A 35 -12.34 3.98 -1.79
CA PHE A 35 -11.95 5.34 -2.20
C PHE A 35 -11.60 5.44 -3.69
N GLU A 36 -11.34 4.30 -4.35
CA GLU A 36 -10.98 4.26 -5.75
C GLU A 36 -12.20 3.93 -6.61
N GLY A 37 -12.26 4.50 -7.82
CA GLY A 37 -13.26 4.13 -8.82
C GLY A 37 -12.95 2.73 -9.39
N TYR A 38 -14.00 1.93 -9.62
CA TYR A 38 -13.86 0.65 -10.33
C TYR A 38 -14.15 0.83 -11.82
N TYR A 39 -13.20 0.43 -12.65
CA TYR A 39 -13.32 0.42 -14.11
C TYR A 39 -13.07 -1.00 -14.61
N ALA A 40 -14.10 -1.61 -15.19
CA ALA A 40 -14.00 -2.98 -15.70
C ALA A 40 -13.04 -3.11 -16.88
N GLU A 41 -12.97 -2.10 -17.73
CA GLU A 41 -12.16 -2.08 -18.95
C GLU A 41 -11.00 -1.08 -18.85
N PRO A 42 -9.95 -1.22 -19.71
CA PRO A 42 -8.89 -0.23 -19.79
C PRO A 42 -9.44 1.18 -20.08
N TYR A 43 -8.91 2.17 -19.38
CA TYR A 43 -9.27 3.59 -19.55
C TYR A 43 -8.02 4.47 -19.42
N ASN A 44 -8.09 5.68 -19.94
CA ASN A 44 -7.05 6.67 -19.72
C ASN A 44 -7.32 7.40 -18.41
N ASP A 45 -6.36 7.34 -17.48
CA ASP A 45 -6.42 8.10 -16.25
C ASP A 45 -6.30 9.62 -16.51
N PRO A 46 -6.48 10.49 -15.52
CA PRO A 46 -6.35 11.93 -15.69
C PRO A 46 -4.97 12.40 -16.16
N ALA A 47 -3.92 11.60 -15.98
CA ALA A 47 -2.57 11.86 -16.49
C ALA A 47 -2.37 11.34 -17.92
N GLY A 48 -3.38 10.69 -18.50
CA GLY A 48 -3.36 10.12 -19.86
C GLY A 48 -2.68 8.75 -19.94
N HIS A 49 -2.56 8.02 -18.83
CA HIS A 49 -1.95 6.69 -18.79
C HIS A 49 -3.01 5.59 -18.83
N CYS A 50 -2.67 4.48 -19.51
CA CYS A 50 -3.57 3.33 -19.62
C CYS A 50 -3.67 2.57 -18.30
N THR A 51 -4.86 2.51 -17.77
CA THR A 51 -5.17 2.03 -16.42
C THR A 51 -6.38 1.10 -16.46
N ILE A 52 -6.53 0.19 -15.49
CA ILE A 52 -7.69 -0.71 -15.36
C ILE A 52 -8.02 -1.00 -13.88
N GLY A 53 -9.22 -1.47 -13.61
CA GLY A 53 -9.64 -1.92 -12.28
C GLY A 53 -9.74 -0.76 -11.29
N TYR A 54 -9.02 -0.85 -10.19
CA TYR A 54 -8.90 0.16 -9.15
C TYR A 54 -7.60 0.98 -9.27
N GLY A 55 -7.28 1.43 -10.50
CA GLY A 55 -6.11 2.26 -10.74
C GLY A 55 -4.83 1.47 -11.03
N HIS A 56 -4.92 0.21 -11.50
CA HIS A 56 -3.76 -0.55 -11.95
C HIS A 56 -3.20 0.04 -13.23
N LEU A 57 -1.97 0.55 -13.18
CA LEU A 57 -1.26 1.09 -14.34
C LEU A 57 -0.86 -0.04 -15.28
N ILE A 58 -1.43 -0.07 -16.48
CA ILE A 58 -1.04 -1.02 -17.53
C ILE A 58 0.30 -0.58 -18.16
N HIS A 59 0.36 0.70 -18.59
CA HIS A 59 1.57 1.35 -19.10
C HIS A 59 1.40 2.88 -19.18
N TYR A 60 2.51 3.57 -19.29
CA TYR A 60 2.51 5.00 -19.57
C TYR A 60 2.01 5.28 -21.01
N GLY A 61 1.24 6.38 -21.18
CA GLY A 61 0.57 6.72 -22.41
C GLY A 61 -0.81 6.08 -22.56
N GLY A 62 -1.59 6.57 -23.52
CA GLY A 62 -3.00 6.21 -23.70
C GLY A 62 -3.23 4.75 -24.05
N CYS A 63 -4.39 4.25 -23.70
CA CYS A 63 -4.83 2.89 -24.03
C CYS A 63 -4.96 2.68 -25.54
N THR A 64 -4.55 1.52 -26.01
CA THR A 64 -4.60 1.08 -27.39
C THR A 64 -5.59 -0.07 -27.56
N ARG A 65 -6.00 -0.35 -28.81
CA ARG A 65 -6.83 -1.53 -29.12
C ARG A 65 -6.21 -2.85 -28.64
N LYS A 66 -4.87 -2.90 -28.52
CA LYS A 66 -4.16 -4.08 -28.01
C LYS A 66 -4.43 -4.30 -26.52
N ASP A 67 -4.53 -3.21 -25.75
CA ASP A 67 -4.79 -3.28 -24.32
C ASP A 67 -6.20 -3.80 -24.04
N PHE A 68 -7.21 -3.28 -24.74
CA PHE A 68 -8.58 -3.77 -24.65
C PHE A 68 -8.69 -5.26 -25.03
N ARG A 69 -7.97 -5.71 -26.07
CA ARG A 69 -7.95 -7.14 -26.42
C ARG A 69 -7.25 -8.02 -25.39
N LYS A 70 -6.18 -7.50 -24.76
CA LYS A 70 -5.37 -8.25 -23.78
C LYS A 70 -6.09 -8.35 -22.44
N TRP A 71 -6.64 -7.26 -21.96
CA TRP A 71 -7.23 -7.16 -20.64
C TRP A 71 -8.72 -7.51 -20.61
N GLY A 72 -9.45 -7.23 -21.70
CA GLY A 72 -10.89 -7.43 -21.78
C GLY A 72 -11.62 -6.64 -20.71
N SER A 73 -12.59 -7.28 -20.08
CA SER A 73 -13.36 -6.70 -18.97
C SER A 73 -13.10 -7.53 -17.71
N LEU A 74 -12.60 -6.88 -16.67
CA LEU A 74 -12.39 -7.50 -15.34
C LEU A 74 -13.69 -7.47 -14.54
N SER A 75 -14.00 -8.56 -13.86
CA SER A 75 -14.97 -8.53 -12.77
C SER A 75 -14.42 -7.73 -11.58
N GLU A 76 -15.30 -7.25 -10.71
CA GLU A 76 -14.87 -6.55 -9.49
C GLU A 76 -13.94 -7.42 -8.61
N ALA A 77 -14.18 -8.74 -8.56
CA ALA A 77 -13.35 -9.67 -7.82
C ALA A 77 -11.91 -9.75 -8.39
N GLU A 78 -11.77 -9.81 -9.72
CA GLU A 78 -10.47 -9.80 -10.39
C GLU A 78 -9.76 -8.46 -10.20
N ALA A 79 -10.47 -7.33 -10.31
CA ALA A 79 -9.92 -6.01 -10.05
C ALA A 79 -9.44 -5.86 -8.60
N ARG A 80 -10.17 -6.41 -7.61
CA ARG A 80 -9.72 -6.46 -6.20
C ARG A 80 -8.49 -7.35 -6.00
N GLN A 81 -8.38 -8.45 -6.75
CA GLN A 81 -7.18 -9.29 -6.73
C GLN A 81 -5.98 -8.54 -7.30
N LEU A 82 -6.16 -7.80 -8.38
CA LEU A 82 -5.13 -6.97 -9.00
C LEU A 82 -4.69 -5.85 -8.04
N LEU A 83 -5.64 -5.12 -7.44
CA LEU A 83 -5.36 -4.13 -6.40
C LEU A 83 -4.55 -4.75 -5.24
N ARG A 84 -4.91 -5.96 -4.79
CA ARG A 84 -4.14 -6.67 -3.75
C ARG A 84 -2.68 -6.91 -4.15
N GLN A 85 -2.42 -7.20 -5.42
CA GLN A 85 -1.06 -7.37 -5.93
C GLN A 85 -0.28 -6.06 -5.87
N ASP A 86 -0.88 -4.97 -6.34
CA ASP A 86 -0.28 -3.64 -6.33
C ASP A 86 0.03 -3.17 -4.91
N LEU A 87 -0.90 -3.38 -3.98
CA LEU A 87 -0.74 -2.97 -2.59
C LEU A 87 0.42 -3.67 -1.85
N ARG A 88 0.98 -4.76 -2.38
CA ARG A 88 2.17 -5.41 -1.79
C ARG A 88 3.37 -4.49 -1.77
N SER A 89 3.60 -3.75 -2.86
CA SER A 89 4.71 -2.80 -2.97
C SER A 89 4.56 -1.66 -1.96
N TYR A 90 3.35 -1.13 -1.81
CA TYR A 90 3.06 -0.04 -0.86
C TYR A 90 3.13 -0.50 0.59
N GLU A 91 2.59 -1.67 0.93
CA GLU A 91 2.74 -2.25 2.28
C GLU A 91 4.21 -2.58 2.57
N GLY A 92 4.96 -3.06 1.57
CA GLY A 92 6.40 -3.27 1.65
C GLY A 92 7.16 -1.98 1.96
N ALA A 93 6.87 -0.90 1.24
CA ALA A 93 7.47 0.41 1.49
C ALA A 93 7.13 0.95 2.89
N VAL A 94 5.89 0.75 3.37
CA VAL A 94 5.55 1.09 4.76
C VAL A 94 6.44 0.34 5.74
N ARG A 95 6.58 -0.99 5.58
CA ARG A 95 7.41 -1.83 6.46
C ARG A 95 8.86 -1.40 6.47
N GLU A 96 9.43 -1.12 5.30
CA GLU A 96 10.79 -0.60 5.16
C GLU A 96 10.96 0.71 5.95
N LYS A 97 10.07 1.68 5.74
CA LYS A 97 10.14 3.00 6.38
C LYS A 97 9.96 2.99 7.90
N ILE A 98 9.13 2.11 8.42
CA ILE A 98 8.90 2.00 9.87
C ILE A 98 9.90 1.05 10.56
N GLY A 99 10.66 0.24 9.81
CA GLY A 99 11.65 -0.70 10.32
C GLY A 99 11.03 -1.72 11.29
N SER A 100 11.67 -1.90 12.44
CA SER A 100 11.20 -2.84 13.49
C SER A 100 9.98 -2.35 14.28
N THR A 101 9.45 -1.15 13.96
CA THR A 101 8.29 -0.60 14.68
C THR A 101 7.07 -1.50 14.53
N ARG A 102 6.50 -1.90 15.66
CA ARG A 102 5.32 -2.77 15.68
C ARG A 102 4.06 -1.95 15.51
N VAL A 103 3.26 -2.32 14.52
CA VAL A 103 1.96 -1.70 14.23
C VAL A 103 0.87 -2.76 14.22
N THR A 104 -0.35 -2.38 14.56
CA THR A 104 -1.51 -3.28 14.47
C THR A 104 -2.06 -3.30 13.04
N ARG A 105 -2.90 -4.29 12.72
CA ARG A 105 -3.52 -4.38 11.38
C ARG A 105 -4.27 -3.10 10.95
N PRO A 106 -5.10 -2.46 11.79
CA PRO A 106 -5.73 -1.20 11.41
C PRO A 106 -4.72 -0.08 11.10
N MET A 107 -3.62 0.00 11.85
CA MET A 107 -2.56 0.98 11.58
C MET A 107 -1.88 0.68 10.24
N MET A 108 -1.55 -0.58 9.95
CA MET A 108 -0.97 -0.98 8.67
C MET A 108 -1.91 -0.64 7.51
N THR A 109 -3.21 -0.90 7.63
CA THR A 109 -4.21 -0.52 6.63
C THR A 109 -4.21 0.98 6.36
N ALA A 110 -4.20 1.81 7.41
CA ALA A 110 -4.17 3.27 7.27
C ALA A 110 -2.87 3.75 6.57
N LEU A 111 -1.73 3.20 6.98
CA LEU A 111 -0.43 3.54 6.41
C LEU A 111 -0.32 3.12 4.94
N THR A 112 -0.79 1.91 4.60
CA THR A 112 -0.82 1.42 3.22
C THR A 112 -1.73 2.30 2.36
N SER A 113 -2.93 2.68 2.85
CA SER A 113 -3.83 3.59 2.15
C SER A 113 -3.21 4.97 1.91
N PHE A 114 -2.56 5.53 2.92
CA PHE A 114 -1.86 6.80 2.82
C PHE A 114 -0.74 6.76 1.78
N THR A 115 0.06 5.69 1.81
CA THR A 115 1.19 5.48 0.91
C THR A 115 0.73 5.21 -0.53
N PHE A 116 -0.35 4.44 -0.69
CA PHE A 116 -0.96 4.21 -2.01
C PHE A 116 -1.44 5.51 -2.66
N ASN A 117 -2.06 6.39 -1.87
CA ASN A 117 -2.62 7.64 -2.39
C ASN A 117 -1.56 8.73 -2.66
N LEU A 118 -0.50 8.81 -1.88
CA LEU A 118 0.45 9.93 -1.90
C LEU A 118 1.89 9.54 -2.25
N GLY A 119 2.15 8.24 -2.41
CA GLY A 119 3.49 7.69 -2.59
C GLY A 119 4.26 7.48 -1.28
N PRO A 120 5.26 6.57 -1.28
CA PRO A 120 6.02 6.19 -0.08
C PRO A 120 6.91 7.32 0.48
N GLY A 121 7.33 8.26 -0.35
CA GLY A 121 8.14 9.41 0.09
C GLY A 121 7.43 10.29 1.12
N MET A 122 6.09 10.28 1.14
CA MET A 122 5.31 11.07 2.10
C MET A 122 5.33 10.52 3.53
N LEU A 123 5.88 9.33 3.75
CA LEU A 123 6.16 8.80 5.09
C LEU A 123 7.41 9.42 5.72
N ASP A 124 8.33 9.90 4.92
CA ASP A 124 9.58 10.50 5.38
C ASP A 124 9.39 11.92 5.92
N ARG A 125 10.50 12.55 6.27
CA ARG A 125 10.49 13.95 6.67
C ARG A 125 10.22 14.83 5.44
N TYR A 126 9.05 15.45 5.42
CA TYR A 126 8.62 16.32 4.35
C TYR A 126 8.21 17.70 4.88
N ARG A 127 8.74 18.75 4.30
CA ARG A 127 8.32 20.13 4.60
C ARG A 127 7.37 20.60 3.50
N SER A 128 6.09 20.67 3.83
CA SER A 128 5.11 21.21 2.90
C SER A 128 5.29 22.73 2.76
N PRO A 129 5.55 23.26 1.57
CA PRO A 129 5.69 24.70 1.36
C PRO A 129 4.38 25.43 1.61
N TYR A 130 3.24 24.76 1.39
CA TYR A 130 1.91 25.36 1.51
C TYR A 130 1.35 25.31 2.94
N LEU A 131 1.69 24.27 3.69
CA LEU A 131 1.25 24.10 5.08
C LEU A 131 2.24 24.75 6.06
N LYS A 132 3.39 25.24 5.59
CA LYS A 132 4.49 25.78 6.41
C LYS A 132 4.86 24.86 7.59
N ARG A 133 4.65 23.56 7.40
CA ARG A 133 4.78 22.54 8.46
C ARG A 133 5.62 21.37 7.95
N THR A 134 6.46 20.85 8.84
CA THR A 134 7.22 19.62 8.61
C THR A 134 6.45 18.44 9.20
N THR A 135 6.28 17.39 8.41
CA THR A 135 5.77 16.08 8.83
C THR A 135 6.89 15.06 8.84
N ASN A 136 6.72 13.99 9.57
CA ASN A 136 7.63 12.86 9.59
C ASN A 136 6.88 11.65 10.15
N VAL A 137 6.05 11.04 9.31
CA VAL A 137 5.18 9.93 9.72
C VAL A 137 6.01 8.74 10.21
N ALA A 138 6.96 8.28 9.40
CA ALA A 138 7.81 7.13 9.73
C ALA A 138 8.69 7.39 10.95
N GLY A 139 9.32 8.57 11.05
CA GLY A 139 10.13 8.93 12.23
C GLY A 139 9.32 8.96 13.52
N LYS A 140 8.08 9.49 13.47
CA LYS A 140 7.18 9.46 14.62
C LYS A 140 6.77 8.05 15.02
N LEU A 141 6.52 7.16 14.05
CA LEU A 141 6.23 5.76 14.31
C LEU A 141 7.42 5.05 14.95
N ARG A 142 8.63 5.24 14.44
CA ARG A 142 9.87 4.68 15.05
C ARG A 142 10.09 5.14 16.50
N ASN A 143 9.65 6.36 16.81
CA ASN A 143 9.68 6.92 18.17
C ASN A 143 8.40 6.61 18.97
N LEU A 144 7.59 5.62 18.55
CA LEU A 144 6.33 5.19 19.18
C LEU A 144 5.28 6.31 19.35
N ASN A 145 5.44 7.43 18.66
CA ASN A 145 4.48 8.54 18.64
C ASN A 145 3.40 8.30 17.58
N TYR A 146 2.63 7.24 17.75
CA TYR A 146 1.58 6.81 16.80
C TYR A 146 0.51 7.87 16.55
N LEU A 147 0.11 8.59 17.59
CA LEU A 147 -0.90 9.66 17.46
C LEU A 147 -0.33 10.86 16.69
N GLY A 148 0.93 11.21 16.94
CA GLY A 148 1.64 12.24 16.19
C GLY A 148 1.77 11.90 14.71
N ALA A 149 2.08 10.64 14.38
CA ALA A 149 2.09 10.15 13.00
C ALA A 149 0.72 10.28 12.34
N ALA A 150 -0.35 9.83 13.02
CA ALA A 150 -1.71 9.94 12.52
C ALA A 150 -2.15 11.39 12.26
N ARG A 151 -1.73 12.34 13.11
CA ARG A 151 -1.99 13.77 12.91
C ARG A 151 -1.23 14.34 11.70
N ASP A 152 -0.01 13.85 11.45
CA ASP A 152 0.74 14.25 10.26
C ASP A 152 0.07 13.75 8.98
N MET A 153 -0.41 12.52 8.94
CA MET A 153 -1.15 12.00 7.78
C MET A 153 -2.39 12.85 7.47
N ARG A 154 -3.10 13.28 8.50
CA ARG A 154 -4.40 13.93 8.37
C ARG A 154 -4.39 15.27 7.63
N ILE A 155 -3.25 15.96 7.58
CA ILE A 155 -3.15 17.29 6.95
C ILE A 155 -3.08 17.23 5.41
N TYR A 156 -2.90 16.04 4.82
CA TYR A 156 -2.79 15.85 3.37
C TYR A 156 -4.17 15.61 2.73
N ASP A 157 -5.07 16.58 2.90
CA ASP A 157 -6.47 16.54 2.47
C ASP A 157 -6.78 17.52 1.34
N GLY A 158 -5.76 17.99 0.62
CA GLY A 158 -5.91 18.94 -0.48
C GLY A 158 -4.76 18.83 -1.49
N VAL A 159 -4.97 19.52 -2.60
CA VAL A 159 -4.01 19.67 -3.70
C VAL A 159 -3.58 21.12 -3.84
N VAL A 160 -2.57 21.36 -4.67
CA VAL A 160 -2.17 22.71 -5.08
C VAL A 160 -2.70 22.99 -6.47
N SER A 161 -3.51 24.01 -6.59
CA SER A 161 -4.05 24.50 -7.87
C SER A 161 -3.87 26.00 -7.94
N GLY A 162 -3.32 26.51 -9.03
CA GLY A 162 -3.04 27.93 -9.21
C GLY A 162 -2.16 28.53 -8.09
N GLY A 163 -1.19 27.77 -7.56
CA GLY A 163 -0.31 28.20 -6.46
C GLY A 163 -0.97 28.30 -5.08
N LYS A 164 -2.22 27.87 -4.95
CA LYS A 164 -2.98 27.86 -3.69
C LYS A 164 -3.36 26.44 -3.29
N ARG A 165 -3.41 26.19 -1.97
CA ARG A 165 -3.93 24.91 -1.47
C ARG A 165 -5.46 24.89 -1.56
N VAL A 166 -6.00 23.88 -2.22
CA VAL A 166 -7.43 23.60 -2.30
C VAL A 166 -7.71 22.30 -1.56
N VAL A 167 -8.58 22.36 -0.55
CA VAL A 167 -9.03 21.17 0.20
C VAL A 167 -10.06 20.42 -0.64
N LEU A 168 -9.90 19.10 -0.74
CA LEU A 168 -10.80 18.22 -1.48
C LEU A 168 -11.59 17.35 -0.50
N ALA A 169 -12.91 17.38 -0.60
CA ALA A 169 -13.80 16.64 0.30
C ALA A 169 -13.50 15.13 0.32
N GLY A 170 -13.18 14.54 -0.85
CA GLY A 170 -12.79 13.14 -0.97
C GLY A 170 -11.52 12.82 -0.19
N LEU A 171 -10.48 13.67 -0.30
CA LEU A 171 -9.24 13.50 0.46
C LEU A 171 -9.47 13.73 1.96
N THR A 172 -10.27 14.71 2.35
CA THR A 172 -10.64 14.94 3.75
C THR A 172 -11.32 13.70 4.34
N ARG A 173 -12.28 13.09 3.60
CA ARG A 173 -12.95 11.85 4.00
C ARG A 173 -11.91 10.72 4.17
N ARG A 174 -11.03 10.50 3.19
CA ARG A 174 -10.00 9.45 3.24
C ARG A 174 -9.08 9.63 4.45
N ARG A 175 -8.53 10.81 4.66
CA ARG A 175 -7.66 11.15 5.82
C ARG A 175 -8.35 10.94 7.15
N ASN A 176 -9.64 11.25 7.25
CA ASN A 176 -10.42 11.03 8.46
C ASN A 176 -10.63 9.53 8.75
N GLU A 177 -10.92 8.72 7.74
CA GLU A 177 -11.06 7.27 7.91
C GLU A 177 -9.71 6.60 8.26
N GLU A 178 -8.62 7.00 7.62
CA GLU A 178 -7.27 6.57 7.99
C GLU A 178 -6.92 6.94 9.44
N PHE A 179 -7.29 8.16 9.88
CA PHE A 179 -7.10 8.59 11.26
C PHE A 179 -7.92 7.76 12.26
N LYS A 180 -9.15 7.37 11.90
CA LYS A 180 -9.96 6.45 12.72
C LYS A 180 -9.30 5.08 12.86
N LEU A 181 -8.76 4.52 11.77
CA LEU A 181 -8.01 3.26 11.79
C LEU A 181 -6.75 3.36 12.65
N MET A 182 -5.99 4.44 12.55
CA MET A 182 -4.83 4.67 13.42
C MET A 182 -5.24 4.70 14.90
N LYS A 183 -6.29 5.43 15.26
CA LYS A 183 -6.82 5.47 16.64
C LYS A 183 -7.30 4.09 17.12
N GLN A 184 -7.98 3.35 16.25
CA GLN A 184 -8.40 1.97 16.55
C GLN A 184 -7.19 1.09 16.83
N GLY A 185 -6.16 1.17 16.01
CA GLY A 185 -4.93 0.42 16.16
C GLY A 185 -4.18 0.76 17.45
N ILE A 186 -4.11 2.05 17.80
CA ILE A 186 -3.51 2.51 19.06
C ILE A 186 -4.26 1.92 20.26
N ARG A 187 -5.59 1.92 20.25
CA ARG A 187 -6.40 1.31 21.32
C ARG A 187 -6.15 -0.19 21.43
N ARG A 188 -6.05 -0.90 20.29
CA ARG A 188 -5.72 -2.34 20.27
C ARG A 188 -4.34 -2.60 20.87
N LEU A 189 -3.33 -1.81 20.47
CA LEU A 189 -1.97 -1.94 20.97
C LEU A 189 -1.92 -1.78 22.50
N LYS A 190 -2.67 -0.84 23.06
CA LYS A 190 -2.79 -0.65 24.51
C LYS A 190 -3.46 -1.84 25.22
N LYS A 191 -4.44 -2.51 24.57
CA LYS A 191 -5.19 -3.61 25.17
C LYS A 191 -4.43 -4.93 25.15
N CYS A 192 -3.77 -5.28 24.05
CA CYS A 192 -3.15 -6.59 23.83
C CYS A 192 -1.63 -6.52 23.56
N GLY A 193 -1.01 -5.35 23.72
CA GLY A 193 0.42 -5.19 23.53
C GLY A 193 0.88 -5.69 22.15
N THR A 194 2.02 -6.38 22.15
CA THR A 194 2.65 -6.86 20.92
C THR A 194 1.95 -8.06 20.28
N SER A 195 1.09 -8.79 21.00
CA SER A 195 0.35 -9.94 20.46
C SER A 195 -0.64 -9.57 19.34
N CYS A 196 -1.06 -8.30 19.28
CA CYS A 196 -1.97 -7.78 18.24
C CYS A 196 -1.24 -7.12 17.06
N THR A 197 0.08 -7.15 17.03
CA THR A 197 0.83 -6.47 15.98
C THR A 197 1.06 -7.37 14.77
N VAL A 198 1.16 -6.75 13.61
CA VAL A 198 1.70 -7.40 12.43
C VAL A 198 3.21 -7.20 12.47
N GLY A 199 3.94 -8.31 12.58
CA GLY A 199 5.40 -8.29 12.69
C GLY A 199 6.09 -7.63 11.49
N PRO A 200 7.38 -7.33 11.59
CA PRO A 200 8.19 -7.02 10.42
C PRO A 200 8.11 -8.24 9.49
N GLY A 201 7.36 -8.11 8.41
CA GLY A 201 7.37 -9.12 7.35
C GLY A 201 8.75 -9.14 6.72
N SER A 202 9.22 -10.31 6.30
CA SER A 202 10.38 -10.41 5.41
C SER A 202 10.19 -9.40 4.28
N ALA A 203 11.20 -8.57 4.05
CA ALA A 203 11.17 -7.57 2.99
C ALA A 203 10.83 -8.30 1.67
N VAL A 204 9.68 -7.98 1.11
CA VAL A 204 9.42 -8.31 -0.29
C VAL A 204 10.36 -7.41 -1.08
N PRO A 205 11.18 -7.94 -1.99
CA PRO A 205 11.94 -7.10 -2.90
C PRO A 205 10.95 -6.12 -3.54
N ALA A 206 11.16 -4.84 -3.36
CA ALA A 206 10.32 -3.81 -3.90
C ALA A 206 10.42 -3.90 -5.43
N THR A 207 9.40 -4.42 -6.09
CA THR A 207 9.12 -3.99 -7.44
C THR A 207 8.90 -2.48 -7.32
N PRO A 208 9.62 -1.63 -8.06
CA PRO A 208 9.43 -0.20 -7.95
C PRO A 208 7.95 0.10 -8.10
N ALA A 209 7.38 0.72 -7.08
CA ALA A 209 6.02 1.23 -7.16
C ALA A 209 5.96 2.15 -8.38
N PRO A 210 4.94 2.05 -9.23
CA PRO A 210 4.77 3.01 -10.31
C PRO A 210 4.81 4.41 -9.68
N ASP A 211 5.61 5.28 -10.27
CA ASP A 211 5.76 6.65 -9.80
C ASP A 211 4.45 7.41 -10.00
N ASN A 212 3.58 7.33 -9.01
CA ASN A 212 2.32 8.08 -8.96
C ASN A 212 2.54 9.55 -8.54
N THR A 213 3.70 10.14 -8.85
CA THR A 213 3.92 11.58 -8.66
C THR A 213 3.13 12.45 -9.62
N GLY A 214 2.44 11.85 -10.58
CA GLY A 214 1.50 12.49 -11.49
C GLY A 214 0.10 12.54 -10.92
N GLY A 215 -0.23 13.63 -10.24
CA GLY A 215 -1.59 14.14 -10.06
C GLY A 215 -2.60 13.20 -9.37
N VAL A 216 -3.02 13.58 -8.18
CA VAL A 216 -4.24 13.06 -7.54
C VAL A 216 -5.38 13.11 -8.56
N PRO A 217 -6.07 11.99 -8.87
CA PRO A 217 -7.25 12.04 -9.71
C PRO A 217 -8.29 12.93 -9.06
N VAL A 218 -8.62 14.02 -9.73
CA VAL A 218 -9.76 14.86 -9.41
C VAL A 218 -10.98 14.11 -9.92
N GLN A 219 -11.79 13.54 -9.06
CA GLN A 219 -13.21 13.30 -9.27
C GLN A 219 -13.99 14.21 -8.34
#